data_20eddb5c5d42a5a6cb7363e950262238
#
_entry.id   20eddb5c5d42a5a6cb7363e950262238
#
_cell.length_a   1.000
_cell.length_b   1.000
_cell.length_c   1.000
_cell.angle_alpha   90.00
_cell.angle_beta   90.00
_cell.angle_gamma   90.00
#
_symmetry.space_group_name_H-M   'P 1'
#
loop_
_entity.id
_entity.type
_entity.pdbx_description
1 polymer ?
#
loop_
_entity_poly.entity_id
_entity_poly.type
_entity_poly.pdbx_seq_one_letter_code
_entity_poly.pdbx_strand_id
1 'polypeptide(L)'
;NPSITNPDFLELASDDYLFTAIQKGRPGRPMLAWGEKENGFTADEMKSLIAYIRGLGGNVQFKTDTMPQIWAKGDVNFGQKLFTSNCAGCHGKTGEGLEGPALNNKMFLTSVSDTFLVETISRGRSGTIMQGFSSPSVVRRALTKEEIESIVVYVRSLGK
;
A
#
# COMPACT_ATOMS: atom_id res chain seq x y z
N ASN A 1 -7.66 8.18 7.49
CA ASN A 1 -7.52 7.67 6.11
C ASN A 1 -6.21 8.15 5.51
N PRO A 2 -5.48 7.29 4.78
CA PRO A 2 -4.26 7.71 4.12
C PRO A 2 -4.56 8.82 3.10
N SER A 3 -3.70 9.84 3.04
CA SER A 3 -3.80 10.86 2.02
C SER A 3 -3.48 10.27 0.66
N ILE A 4 -4.41 10.37 -0.29
CA ILE A 4 -4.21 9.92 -1.67
C ILE A 4 -3.29 10.87 -2.46
N THR A 5 -2.99 12.04 -1.90
CA THR A 5 -2.08 13.03 -2.49
C THR A 5 -0.68 12.99 -1.87
N ASN A 6 -0.41 12.02 -0.97
CA ASN A 6 0.90 11.88 -0.37
C ASN A 6 1.95 11.54 -1.44
N PRO A 7 3.06 12.31 -1.55
CA PRO A 7 4.07 12.11 -2.59
C PRO A 7 4.69 10.71 -2.57
N ASP A 8 5.02 10.17 -1.39
CA ASP A 8 5.63 8.83 -1.27
C ASP A 8 4.66 7.74 -1.75
N PHE A 9 3.35 7.94 -1.52
CA PHE A 9 2.33 7.03 -2.05
C PHE A 9 2.25 7.11 -3.58
N LEU A 10 2.18 8.31 -4.14
CA LEU A 10 2.03 8.51 -5.58
C LEU A 10 3.28 8.09 -6.35
N GLU A 11 4.47 8.19 -5.76
CA GLU A 11 5.71 7.69 -6.34
C GLU A 11 5.70 6.16 -6.52
N LEU A 12 5.02 5.44 -5.65
CA LEU A 12 4.96 3.96 -5.67
C LEU A 12 3.67 3.42 -6.32
N ALA A 13 2.58 4.18 -6.32
CA ALA A 13 1.29 3.78 -6.86
C ALA A 13 1.24 3.98 -8.37
N SER A 14 1.11 2.91 -9.15
CA SER A 14 0.92 2.99 -10.61
C SER A 14 -0.45 3.57 -10.97
N ASP A 15 -0.57 4.10 -12.18
CA ASP A 15 -1.88 4.53 -12.69
C ASP A 15 -2.85 3.37 -12.82
N ASP A 16 -2.37 2.18 -13.18
CA ASP A 16 -3.16 0.95 -13.22
C ASP A 16 -3.69 0.56 -11.83
N TYR A 17 -2.85 0.71 -10.80
CA TYR A 17 -3.31 0.49 -9.43
C TYR A 17 -4.37 1.51 -9.02
N LEU A 18 -4.16 2.80 -9.30
CA LEU A 18 -5.14 3.85 -8.99
C LEU A 18 -6.44 3.63 -9.75
N PHE A 19 -6.35 3.33 -11.05
CA PHE A 19 -7.49 3.01 -11.90
C PHE A 19 -8.29 1.83 -11.35
N THR A 20 -7.62 0.72 -11.07
CA THR A 20 -8.26 -0.49 -10.55
C THR A 20 -8.90 -0.26 -9.18
N ALA A 21 -8.22 0.52 -8.31
CA ALA A 21 -8.74 0.86 -6.97
C ALA A 21 -10.02 1.71 -7.04
N ILE A 22 -10.10 2.65 -7.97
CA ILE A 22 -11.31 3.47 -8.20
C ILE A 22 -12.40 2.62 -8.85
N GLN A 23 -12.07 1.91 -9.92
CA GLN A 23 -13.01 1.10 -10.68
C GLN A 23 -13.71 0.03 -9.83
N LYS A 24 -12.94 -0.72 -9.04
CA LYS A 24 -13.45 -1.87 -8.28
C LYS A 24 -13.74 -1.57 -6.81
N GLY A 25 -13.33 -0.40 -6.35
CA GLY A 25 -13.45 -0.05 -4.93
C GLY A 25 -12.69 -1.01 -4.02
N ARG A 26 -13.16 -1.12 -2.80
CA ARG A 26 -12.62 -2.02 -1.78
C ARG A 26 -13.76 -2.82 -1.16
N PRO A 27 -14.14 -3.97 -1.72
CA PRO A 27 -15.24 -4.79 -1.19
C PRO A 27 -15.07 -5.03 0.32
N GLY A 28 -16.16 -4.86 1.07
CA GLY A 28 -16.16 -4.95 2.53
C GLY A 28 -15.60 -3.72 3.25
N ARG A 29 -15.37 -2.62 2.54
CA ARG A 29 -14.91 -1.33 3.08
C ARG A 29 -15.77 -0.18 2.56
N PRO A 30 -15.72 1.02 3.17
CA PRO A 30 -16.53 2.17 2.72
C PRO A 30 -16.23 2.67 1.31
N MET A 31 -15.11 2.28 0.69
CA MET A 31 -14.77 2.68 -0.67
C MET A 31 -15.54 1.82 -1.68
N LEU A 32 -16.64 2.36 -2.20
CA LEU A 32 -17.45 1.73 -3.23
C LEU A 32 -16.71 1.68 -4.58
N ALA A 33 -17.18 0.81 -5.47
CA ALA A 33 -16.74 0.77 -6.86
C ALA A 33 -17.35 1.95 -7.64
N TRP A 34 -16.54 2.58 -8.50
CA TRP A 34 -16.90 3.73 -9.31
C TRP A 34 -16.67 3.47 -10.80
N GLY A 35 -16.71 2.20 -11.22
CA GLY A 35 -16.61 1.83 -12.62
C GLY A 35 -17.90 2.10 -13.40
N GLU A 36 -17.79 2.08 -14.72
CA GLU A 36 -18.92 2.34 -15.63
C GLU A 36 -20.09 1.36 -15.43
N LYS A 37 -19.78 0.11 -15.06
CA LYS A 37 -20.81 -0.91 -14.76
C LYS A 37 -21.66 -0.59 -13.53
N GLU A 38 -21.13 0.23 -12.63
CA GLU A 38 -21.79 0.70 -11.41
C GLU A 38 -22.40 2.10 -11.60
N ASN A 39 -22.60 2.54 -12.86
CA ASN A 39 -23.02 3.90 -13.24
C ASN A 39 -22.06 4.99 -12.71
N GLY A 40 -20.80 4.64 -12.57
CA GLY A 40 -19.72 5.55 -12.19
C GLY A 40 -18.98 6.14 -13.38
N PHE A 41 -17.67 6.30 -13.25
CA PHE A 41 -16.84 6.95 -14.25
C PHE A 41 -16.54 6.03 -15.44
N THR A 42 -16.54 6.62 -16.64
CA THR A 42 -15.93 6.04 -17.84
C THR A 42 -14.41 5.90 -17.68
N ALA A 43 -13.78 5.13 -18.55
CA ALA A 43 -12.33 4.95 -18.51
C ALA A 43 -11.57 6.28 -18.68
N ASP A 44 -12.06 7.19 -19.51
CA ASP A 44 -11.41 8.48 -19.76
C ASP A 44 -11.62 9.48 -18.63
N GLU A 45 -12.78 9.46 -17.99
CA GLU A 45 -13.01 10.23 -16.76
C GLU A 45 -12.12 9.73 -15.61
N MET A 46 -11.94 8.41 -15.47
CA MET A 46 -11.01 7.86 -14.48
C MET A 46 -9.55 8.27 -14.74
N LYS A 47 -9.10 8.26 -16.00
CA LYS A 47 -7.76 8.77 -16.35
C LYS A 47 -7.60 10.24 -16.00
N SER A 48 -8.62 11.04 -16.27
CA SER A 48 -8.64 12.47 -15.92
C SER A 48 -8.59 12.67 -14.41
N LEU A 49 -9.33 11.87 -13.64
CA LEU A 49 -9.30 11.88 -12.18
C LEU A 49 -7.91 11.49 -11.63
N ILE A 50 -7.26 10.48 -12.21
CA ILE A 50 -5.91 10.06 -11.82
C ILE A 50 -4.91 11.19 -12.09
N ALA A 51 -4.98 11.82 -13.27
CA ALA A 51 -4.14 12.97 -13.60
C ALA A 51 -4.34 14.13 -12.60
N TYR A 52 -5.57 14.38 -12.19
CA TYR A 52 -5.89 15.37 -11.16
C TYR A 52 -5.28 15.01 -9.80
N ILE A 53 -5.42 13.75 -9.36
CA ILE A 53 -4.82 13.27 -8.11
C ILE A 53 -3.29 13.44 -8.14
N ARG A 54 -2.65 13.15 -9.26
CA ARG A 54 -1.21 13.36 -9.43
C ARG A 54 -0.84 14.85 -9.34
N GLY A 55 -1.64 15.70 -9.95
CA GLY A 55 -1.47 17.17 -9.85
C GLY A 55 -1.53 17.67 -8.41
N LEU A 56 -2.51 17.20 -7.62
CA LEU A 56 -2.63 17.53 -6.19
C LEU A 56 -1.43 17.04 -5.36
N GLY A 57 -0.80 15.96 -5.76
CA GLY A 57 0.42 15.42 -5.12
C GLY A 57 1.72 16.06 -5.59
N GLY A 58 1.67 17.16 -6.36
CA GLY A 58 2.86 17.86 -6.85
C GLY A 58 3.45 17.26 -8.13
N ASN A 59 2.65 16.57 -8.95
CA ASN A 59 3.08 15.90 -10.19
C ASN A 59 4.23 14.91 -10.00
N VAL A 60 4.25 14.23 -8.85
CA VAL A 60 5.25 13.21 -8.56
C VAL A 60 5.16 12.10 -9.61
N GLN A 61 6.30 11.82 -10.24
CA GLN A 61 6.38 10.76 -11.23
C GLN A 61 6.35 9.38 -10.57
N PHE A 62 5.60 8.48 -11.16
CA PHE A 62 5.60 7.08 -10.77
C PHE A 62 6.97 6.45 -11.08
N LYS A 63 7.55 5.77 -10.11
CA LYS A 63 8.91 5.23 -10.20
C LYS A 63 8.99 3.71 -10.11
N THR A 64 7.95 3.03 -9.68
CA THR A 64 8.04 1.58 -9.42
C THR A 64 8.39 0.77 -10.68
N ASP A 65 8.04 1.25 -11.88
CA ASP A 65 8.42 0.59 -13.14
C ASP A 65 9.91 0.73 -13.47
N THR A 66 10.57 1.76 -12.91
CA THR A 66 12.01 1.98 -13.07
C THR A 66 12.84 1.39 -11.94
N MET A 67 12.18 0.90 -10.88
CA MET A 67 12.83 0.25 -9.74
C MET A 67 13.02 -1.24 -10.04
N PRO A 68 14.06 -1.87 -9.46
CA PRO A 68 14.20 -3.32 -9.53
C PRO A 68 12.95 -4.01 -8.99
N GLN A 69 12.41 -4.97 -9.75
CA GLN A 69 11.27 -5.75 -9.29
C GLN A 69 11.67 -6.61 -8.11
N ILE A 70 10.94 -6.48 -7.00
CA ILE A 70 11.12 -7.28 -5.80
C ILE A 70 10.04 -8.36 -5.80
N TRP A 71 10.46 -9.60 -5.59
CA TRP A 71 9.61 -10.73 -5.28
C TRP A 71 9.92 -11.12 -3.84
N ALA A 72 9.08 -10.70 -2.90
CA ALA A 72 9.34 -10.91 -1.49
C ALA A 72 9.50 -12.39 -1.17
N LYS A 73 10.59 -12.73 -0.49
CA LYS A 73 10.92 -14.09 -0.04
C LYS A 73 11.15 -14.04 1.45
N GLY A 74 10.57 -14.98 2.19
CA GLY A 74 10.74 -15.01 3.63
C GLY A 74 9.86 -16.06 4.31
N ASP A 75 10.02 -16.16 5.61
CA ASP A 75 9.21 -17.06 6.44
C ASP A 75 7.93 -16.34 6.88
N VAL A 76 6.77 -16.93 6.59
CA VAL A 76 5.46 -16.36 6.89
C VAL A 76 5.23 -16.25 8.41
N ASN A 77 5.70 -17.22 9.20
CA ASN A 77 5.52 -17.21 10.66
C ASN A 77 6.42 -16.15 11.31
N PHE A 78 7.63 -16.00 10.80
CA PHE A 78 8.52 -14.92 11.24
C PHE A 78 7.94 -13.56 10.86
N GLY A 79 7.44 -13.42 9.62
CA GLY A 79 6.73 -12.22 9.16
C GLY A 79 5.52 -11.88 10.02
N GLN A 80 4.74 -12.89 10.45
CA GLN A 80 3.63 -12.70 11.39
C GLN A 80 4.08 -12.13 12.74
N LYS A 81 5.17 -12.66 13.31
CA LYS A 81 5.71 -12.14 14.58
C LYS A 81 6.16 -10.67 14.44
N LEU A 82 6.87 -10.34 13.35
CA LEU A 82 7.31 -8.99 13.07
C LEU A 82 6.13 -8.04 12.83
N PHE A 83 5.12 -8.48 12.08
CA PHE A 83 3.89 -7.72 11.84
C PHE A 83 3.17 -7.43 13.16
N THR A 84 3.01 -8.44 14.01
CA THR A 84 2.34 -8.29 15.32
C THR A 84 3.04 -7.25 16.18
N SER A 85 4.38 -7.24 16.19
CA SER A 85 5.16 -6.34 17.03
C SER A 85 5.26 -4.91 16.48
N ASN A 86 5.21 -4.73 15.15
CA ASN A 86 5.55 -3.46 14.51
C ASN A 86 4.39 -2.81 13.74
N CYS A 87 3.41 -3.57 13.29
CA CYS A 87 2.39 -3.12 12.34
C CYS A 87 0.97 -3.20 12.89
N ALA A 88 0.69 -4.23 13.72
CA ALA A 88 -0.66 -4.55 14.18
C ALA A 88 -1.32 -3.43 15.00
N GLY A 89 -0.53 -2.59 15.68
CA GLY A 89 -1.07 -1.45 16.45
C GLY A 89 -1.88 -0.48 15.59
N CYS A 90 -1.44 -0.24 14.36
CA CYS A 90 -2.13 0.68 13.44
C CYS A 90 -2.97 -0.06 12.39
N HIS A 91 -2.54 -1.24 11.93
CA HIS A 91 -3.20 -1.96 10.86
C HIS A 91 -4.17 -3.05 11.32
N GLY A 92 -4.27 -3.28 12.64
CA GLY A 92 -5.07 -4.35 13.21
C GLY A 92 -4.34 -5.70 13.24
N LYS A 93 -4.73 -6.59 14.14
CA LYS A 93 -4.05 -7.88 14.38
C LYS A 93 -4.06 -8.80 13.17
N THR A 94 -5.12 -8.73 12.36
CA THR A 94 -5.31 -9.49 11.13
C THR A 94 -5.26 -8.60 9.88
N GLY A 95 -4.68 -7.41 10.01
CA GLY A 95 -4.59 -6.44 8.91
C GLY A 95 -5.93 -5.82 8.53
N GLU A 96 -6.91 -5.84 9.40
CA GLU A 96 -8.27 -5.31 9.19
C GLU A 96 -8.33 -3.79 9.08
N GLY A 97 -7.29 -3.09 9.50
CA GLY A 97 -7.22 -1.63 9.53
C GLY A 97 -7.85 -1.04 10.79
N LEU A 98 -7.12 -0.13 11.40
CA LEU A 98 -7.55 0.71 12.53
C LEU A 98 -7.26 2.17 12.17
N GLU A 99 -6.20 2.77 12.73
CA GLU A 99 -5.71 4.09 12.30
C GLU A 99 -5.07 4.03 10.90
N GLY A 100 -4.35 2.94 10.62
CA GLY A 100 -3.80 2.62 9.31
C GLY A 100 -4.81 1.93 8.39
N PRO A 101 -4.57 1.93 7.07
CA PRO A 101 -5.45 1.25 6.12
C PRO A 101 -5.46 -0.26 6.32
N ALA A 102 -6.56 -0.89 5.91
CA ALA A 102 -6.66 -2.35 5.87
C ALA A 102 -5.66 -2.95 4.89
N LEU A 103 -4.93 -3.95 5.34
CA LEU A 103 -3.93 -4.69 4.56
C LEU A 103 -4.42 -6.08 4.12
N ASN A 104 -5.53 -6.58 4.68
CA ASN A 104 -6.12 -7.87 4.35
C ASN A 104 -7.14 -7.82 3.21
N ASN A 105 -7.32 -6.68 2.57
CA ASN A 105 -8.26 -6.54 1.47
C ASN A 105 -7.70 -7.21 0.21
N LYS A 106 -8.39 -8.22 -0.31
CA LYS A 106 -7.97 -9.00 -1.49
C LYS A 106 -7.77 -8.11 -2.72
N MET A 107 -8.66 -7.15 -2.96
CA MET A 107 -8.57 -6.23 -4.08
C MET A 107 -7.28 -5.39 -4.00
N PHE A 108 -6.93 -4.88 -2.82
CA PHE A 108 -5.68 -4.16 -2.59
C PHE A 108 -4.47 -5.06 -2.90
N LEU A 109 -4.42 -6.24 -2.29
CA LEU A 109 -3.27 -7.13 -2.41
C LEU A 109 -3.05 -7.66 -3.83
N THR A 110 -4.11 -7.84 -4.62
CA THR A 110 -3.99 -8.24 -6.02
C THR A 110 -3.58 -7.09 -6.96
N SER A 111 -3.72 -5.84 -6.52
CA SER A 111 -3.46 -4.66 -7.34
C SER A 111 -2.09 -4.02 -7.11
N VAL A 112 -1.37 -4.40 -6.03
CA VAL A 112 -0.05 -3.85 -5.71
C VAL A 112 1.03 -4.90 -5.91
N SER A 113 2.24 -4.46 -6.33
CA SER A 113 3.42 -5.33 -6.41
C SER A 113 4.07 -5.54 -5.05
N ASP A 114 4.96 -6.54 -4.93
CA ASP A 114 5.79 -6.69 -3.74
C ASP A 114 6.75 -5.51 -3.59
N THR A 115 7.25 -4.96 -4.70
CA THR A 115 8.05 -3.74 -4.71
C THR A 115 7.31 -2.59 -4.01
N PHE A 116 6.03 -2.36 -4.35
CA PHE A 116 5.20 -1.36 -3.67
C PHE A 116 5.15 -1.58 -2.16
N LEU A 117 4.93 -2.83 -1.72
CA LEU A 117 4.80 -3.16 -0.30
C LEU A 117 6.13 -3.00 0.43
N VAL A 118 7.22 -3.56 -0.12
CA VAL A 118 8.57 -3.47 0.46
C VAL A 118 9.02 -2.02 0.57
N GLU A 119 8.88 -1.23 -0.51
CA GLU A 119 9.27 0.18 -0.51
C GLU A 119 8.41 1.01 0.45
N THR A 120 7.09 0.76 0.50
CA THR A 120 6.21 1.44 1.46
C THR A 120 6.63 1.17 2.90
N ILE A 121 6.96 -0.08 3.26
CA ILE A 121 7.41 -0.43 4.61
C ILE A 121 8.79 0.15 4.89
N SER A 122 9.71 0.04 3.93
CA SER A 122 11.09 0.50 4.08
C SER A 122 11.17 2.01 4.30
N ARG A 123 10.46 2.78 3.48
CA ARG A 123 10.55 4.25 3.42
C ARG A 123 9.54 4.95 4.33
N GLY A 124 8.41 4.30 4.59
CA GLY A 124 7.28 4.94 5.26
C GLY A 124 6.55 5.94 4.34
N ARG A 125 5.86 6.89 4.97
CA ARG A 125 5.14 7.97 4.29
C ARG A 125 5.37 9.28 5.02
N SER A 126 6.09 10.18 4.40
CA SER A 126 6.42 11.51 4.94
C SER A 126 5.17 12.26 5.39
N GLY A 127 5.25 12.93 6.52
CA GLY A 127 4.11 13.68 7.08
C GLY A 127 2.99 12.82 7.67
N THR A 128 3.21 11.51 7.85
CA THR A 128 2.24 10.58 8.45
C THR A 128 2.86 9.82 9.62
N ILE A 129 2.03 9.08 10.38
CA ILE A 129 2.50 8.19 11.45
C ILE A 129 3.18 6.92 10.90
N MET A 130 3.06 6.63 9.60
CA MET A 130 3.72 5.50 8.96
C MET A 130 5.19 5.82 8.70
N GLN A 131 6.02 5.63 9.71
CA GLN A 131 7.47 5.80 9.61
C GLN A 131 8.12 4.68 8.81
N GLY A 132 9.28 4.97 8.18
CA GLY A 132 10.07 3.97 7.49
C GLY A 132 10.74 2.98 8.44
N PHE A 133 10.72 1.71 8.09
CA PHE A 133 11.25 0.63 8.92
C PHE A 133 12.69 0.24 8.58
N SER A 134 13.25 0.70 7.46
CA SER A 134 14.66 0.50 7.12
C SER A 134 15.64 1.39 7.93
N SER A 135 15.10 2.36 8.68
CA SER A 135 15.87 3.22 9.57
C SER A 135 15.44 3.03 11.03
N PRO A 136 16.35 3.19 12.01
CA PRO A 136 15.98 3.11 13.41
C PRO A 136 15.14 4.32 13.84
N SER A 137 14.32 4.15 14.87
CA SER A 137 13.64 5.23 15.57
C SER A 137 13.98 5.20 17.06
N VAL A 138 13.47 6.16 17.84
CA VAL A 138 13.71 6.22 19.29
C VAL A 138 13.25 4.94 20.02
N VAL A 139 12.21 4.28 19.49
CA VAL A 139 11.56 3.13 20.15
C VAL A 139 11.79 1.80 19.41
N ARG A 140 12.50 1.82 18.29
CA ARG A 140 12.61 0.65 17.42
C ARG A 140 13.93 0.65 16.65
N ARG A 141 14.60 -0.52 16.57
CA ARG A 141 15.70 -0.72 15.64
C ARG A 141 15.23 -0.72 14.18
N ALA A 142 16.13 -0.52 13.25
CA ALA A 142 15.88 -0.77 11.83
C ALA A 142 15.56 -2.26 11.60
N LEU A 143 14.63 -2.54 10.69
CA LEU A 143 14.43 -3.88 10.15
C LEU A 143 15.36 -4.11 8.97
N THR A 144 15.86 -5.34 8.83
CA THR A 144 16.64 -5.73 7.65
C THR A 144 15.71 -5.91 6.44
N LYS A 145 16.29 -6.00 5.26
CA LYS A 145 15.53 -6.27 4.04
C LYS A 145 14.75 -7.58 4.13
N GLU A 146 15.41 -8.63 4.64
CA GLU A 146 14.82 -9.97 4.80
C GLU A 146 13.65 -9.98 5.80
N GLU A 147 13.73 -9.16 6.84
CA GLU A 147 12.65 -8.97 7.81
C GLU A 147 11.46 -8.27 7.17
N ILE A 148 11.70 -7.23 6.38
CA ILE A 148 10.65 -6.50 5.64
C ILE A 148 10.00 -7.42 4.60
N GLU A 149 10.78 -8.20 3.85
CA GLU A 149 10.25 -9.17 2.89
C GLU A 149 9.41 -10.25 3.58
N SER A 150 9.82 -10.74 4.75
CA SER A 150 9.02 -11.69 5.55
C SER A 150 7.69 -11.08 5.98
N ILE A 151 7.66 -9.80 6.38
CA ILE A 151 6.41 -9.08 6.66
C ILE A 151 5.54 -9.03 5.40
N VAL A 152 6.09 -8.75 4.24
CA VAL A 152 5.34 -8.72 2.97
C VAL A 152 4.74 -10.09 2.64
N VAL A 153 5.50 -11.17 2.82
CA VAL A 153 5.00 -12.55 2.64
C VAL A 153 3.81 -12.83 3.57
N TYR A 154 3.89 -12.41 4.84
CA TYR A 154 2.77 -12.53 5.76
C TYR A 154 1.56 -11.68 5.32
N VAL A 155 1.76 -10.41 4.98
CA VAL A 155 0.68 -9.52 4.50
C VAL A 155 -0.01 -10.12 3.27
N ARG A 156 0.74 -10.70 2.32
CA ARG A 156 0.17 -11.44 1.18
C ARG A 156 -0.74 -12.59 1.59
N SER A 157 -0.38 -13.28 2.67
CA SER A 157 -1.19 -14.40 3.18
C SER A 157 -2.54 -13.98 3.75
N LEU A 158 -2.69 -12.72 4.14
CA LEU A 158 -3.95 -12.17 4.69
C LEU A 158 -5.06 -12.01 3.63
N GLY A 159 -4.72 -11.98 2.35
CA GLY A 159 -5.67 -11.81 1.23
C GLY A 159 -6.23 -13.12 0.66
N LYS A 160 -5.97 -14.24 1.31
CA LYS A 160 -6.44 -15.58 0.88
C LYS A 160 -7.88 -15.84 1.24
#